data_4b93b278390d3fc0e6c07af019bb976e
#
_entry.id   4b93b278390d3fc0e6c07af019bb976e
#
_cell.length_a   1.000
_cell.length_b   1.000
_cell.length_c   1.000
_cell.angle_alpha   90.00
_cell.angle_beta   90.00
_cell.angle_gamma   90.00
#
_symmetry.space_group_name_H-M   'P 1'
#
loop_
_entity.id
_entity.type
_entity.pdbx_description
1 polymer ?
#
loop_
_entity_poly.entity_id
_entity_poly.type
_entity_poly.pdbx_seq_one_letter_code
_entity_poly.pdbx_strand_id
1 'polypeptide(L)'
;MDAQQAKREATNVTLVGMFFDLLLGAGKIVGGVLTNSFALVTDGIHSLTDAGTDIFVLVVARVAHAEPDAEHQYGHGRFETLGTIAMAIVFFITAAILMYDSFNRLRLSEPLPTPAAAGIIIALLSVATKEWIYHYTMRVAKKLNSTLLKANAWHSRTDAISSVAVLIGILGARQGYLWMDTVAGMFVALIIAKIGWELCADSLIELVDTAVSKQRRGQFESCILSIDGIRGITDLRSRSSGGKIILEVRLLVNSYISVSEGHQLGELASKSLVRQFADVSEVLIHIDPIQHETIEDESQLPERAQVTASLKACWEDLIDQQFIASIDLHYLGGAIEVDLVLDVDVLSMATARGLEAAIEAEPHITKLRVFNKLHESNHQSVSS
;
A
#
# COMPACT_ATOMS: atom_id res chain seq x y z
N MET A 1 -0.01 30.06 -0.18
CA MET A 1 -1.19 29.84 0.71
C MET A 1 -0.69 29.03 1.88
N ASP A 2 -1.06 29.41 3.11
CA ASP A 2 -0.63 28.71 4.32
C ASP A 2 -1.28 27.31 4.35
N ALA A 3 -0.51 26.26 4.77
CA ALA A 3 -0.98 24.87 4.83
C ALA A 3 -2.26 24.71 5.68
N GLN A 4 -2.39 25.53 6.73
CA GLN A 4 -3.58 25.58 7.58
C GLN A 4 -4.81 26.13 6.86
N GLN A 5 -4.64 27.13 6.00
CA GLN A 5 -5.72 27.67 5.17
C GLN A 5 -6.18 26.67 4.11
N ALA A 6 -5.24 25.97 3.46
CA ALA A 6 -5.54 24.93 2.49
C ALA A 6 -6.38 23.80 3.12
N LYS A 7 -5.97 23.33 4.31
CA LYS A 7 -6.70 22.30 5.06
C LYS A 7 -8.11 22.76 5.43
N ARG A 8 -8.28 24.00 5.88
CA ARG A 8 -9.60 24.56 6.22
C ARG A 8 -10.51 24.64 4.99
N GLU A 9 -10.01 25.16 3.86
CA GLU A 9 -10.80 25.25 2.63
C GLU A 9 -11.23 23.86 2.14
N ALA A 10 -10.33 22.87 2.15
CA ALA A 10 -10.66 21.50 1.79
C ALA A 10 -11.74 20.91 2.71
N THR A 11 -11.57 21.04 4.03
CA THR A 11 -12.55 20.53 5.01
C THR A 11 -13.91 21.20 4.84
N ASN A 12 -13.96 22.51 4.66
CA ASN A 12 -15.23 23.24 4.49
C ASN A 12 -15.99 22.78 3.25
N VAL A 13 -15.30 22.57 2.13
CA VAL A 13 -15.93 22.10 0.89
C VAL A 13 -16.52 20.71 1.05
N THR A 14 -15.80 19.81 1.71
CA THR A 14 -16.28 18.45 1.98
C THR A 14 -17.50 18.46 2.92
N LEU A 15 -17.46 19.25 4.00
CA LEU A 15 -18.59 19.37 4.92
C LEU A 15 -19.83 19.97 4.26
N VAL A 16 -19.66 20.96 3.38
CA VAL A 16 -20.77 21.54 2.61
C VAL A 16 -21.36 20.48 1.67
N GLY A 17 -20.53 19.73 0.96
CA GLY A 17 -20.99 18.61 0.10
C GLY A 17 -21.82 17.61 0.90
N MET A 18 -21.27 17.08 1.99
CA MET A 18 -21.92 16.10 2.86
C MET A 18 -23.27 16.63 3.43
N PHE A 19 -23.32 17.89 3.85
CA PHE A 19 -24.57 18.49 4.34
C PHE A 19 -25.67 18.52 3.28
N PHE A 20 -25.33 18.93 2.05
CA PHE A 20 -26.29 18.92 0.95
C PHE A 20 -26.67 17.50 0.51
N ASP A 21 -25.77 16.53 0.56
CA ASP A 21 -26.05 15.14 0.24
C ASP A 21 -27.05 14.52 1.22
N LEU A 22 -26.88 14.77 2.53
CA LEU A 22 -27.86 14.35 3.54
C LEU A 22 -29.22 15.03 3.36
N LEU A 23 -29.22 16.34 3.10
CA LEU A 23 -30.43 17.10 2.91
C LEU A 23 -31.19 16.67 1.65
N LEU A 24 -30.47 16.48 0.55
CA LEU A 24 -31.05 15.99 -0.72
C LEU A 24 -31.52 14.54 -0.60
N GLY A 25 -30.74 13.67 0.04
CA GLY A 25 -31.12 12.27 0.26
C GLY A 25 -32.43 12.16 1.03
N ALA A 26 -32.55 12.85 2.17
CA ALA A 26 -33.78 12.90 2.95
C ALA A 26 -34.94 13.51 2.16
N GLY A 27 -34.70 14.64 1.48
CA GLY A 27 -35.67 15.33 0.67
C GLY A 27 -36.20 14.50 -0.50
N LYS A 28 -35.32 13.73 -1.18
CA LYS A 28 -35.68 12.78 -2.25
C LYS A 28 -36.53 11.62 -1.74
N ILE A 29 -36.23 11.04 -0.58
CA ILE A 29 -37.01 9.96 0.00
C ILE A 29 -38.41 10.45 0.37
N VAL A 30 -38.50 11.53 1.17
CA VAL A 30 -39.79 12.10 1.57
C VAL A 30 -40.58 12.56 0.33
N GLY A 31 -39.93 13.27 -0.57
CA GLY A 31 -40.55 13.74 -1.80
C GLY A 31 -40.98 12.59 -2.71
N GLY A 32 -40.17 11.53 -2.84
CA GLY A 32 -40.49 10.34 -3.63
C GLY A 32 -41.72 9.60 -3.10
N VAL A 33 -41.81 9.44 -1.78
CA VAL A 33 -42.99 8.82 -1.13
C VAL A 33 -44.24 9.69 -1.36
N LEU A 34 -44.16 11.02 -1.13
CA LEU A 34 -45.28 11.93 -1.30
C LEU A 34 -45.73 12.09 -2.76
N THR A 35 -44.81 11.91 -3.71
CA THR A 35 -45.09 12.03 -5.16
C THR A 35 -45.31 10.70 -5.85
N ASN A 36 -45.28 9.59 -5.14
CA ASN A 36 -45.36 8.22 -5.66
C ASN A 36 -44.31 7.92 -6.76
N SER A 37 -43.10 8.48 -6.66
CA SER A 37 -41.98 8.17 -7.56
C SER A 37 -41.02 7.20 -6.90
N PHE A 38 -40.97 5.98 -7.43
CA PHE A 38 -40.05 4.97 -6.95
C PHE A 38 -38.60 5.30 -7.28
N ALA A 39 -38.35 5.83 -8.48
CA ALA A 39 -37.01 6.27 -8.87
C ALA A 39 -36.44 7.34 -7.95
N LEU A 40 -37.30 8.31 -7.50
CA LEU A 40 -36.87 9.36 -6.60
C LEU A 40 -36.54 8.83 -5.21
N VAL A 41 -37.32 7.86 -4.69
CA VAL A 41 -36.99 7.15 -3.43
C VAL A 41 -35.67 6.42 -3.54
N THR A 42 -35.46 5.68 -4.61
CA THR A 42 -34.24 4.90 -4.86
C THR A 42 -33.01 5.81 -4.95
N ASP A 43 -33.11 6.94 -5.67
CA ASP A 43 -32.02 7.94 -5.75
C ASP A 43 -31.77 8.63 -4.41
N GLY A 44 -32.81 8.80 -3.59
CA GLY A 44 -32.67 9.29 -2.21
C GLY A 44 -31.95 8.30 -1.29
N ILE A 45 -32.27 7.01 -1.38
CA ILE A 45 -31.58 5.93 -0.67
C ILE A 45 -30.11 5.89 -1.08
N HIS A 46 -29.80 5.99 -2.38
CA HIS A 46 -28.43 6.09 -2.89
C HIS A 46 -27.68 7.26 -2.24
N SER A 47 -28.23 8.48 -2.29
CA SER A 47 -27.59 9.66 -1.69
C SER A 47 -27.37 9.55 -0.17
N LEU A 48 -28.29 8.91 0.56
CA LEU A 48 -28.10 8.65 2.00
C LEU A 48 -27.06 7.56 2.27
N THR A 49 -26.99 6.55 1.42
CA THR A 49 -26.00 5.49 1.53
C THR A 49 -24.59 6.07 1.32
N ASP A 50 -24.40 6.94 0.34
CA ASP A 50 -23.13 7.63 0.10
C ASP A 50 -22.71 8.49 1.31
N ALA A 51 -23.62 9.30 1.84
CA ALA A 51 -23.35 10.10 3.04
C ALA A 51 -23.06 9.22 4.28
N GLY A 52 -23.75 8.08 4.43
CA GLY A 52 -23.50 7.09 5.46
C GLY A 52 -22.10 6.45 5.32
N THR A 53 -21.70 6.17 4.08
CA THR A 53 -20.37 5.68 3.75
C THR A 53 -19.28 6.68 4.16
N ASP A 54 -19.44 7.95 3.83
CA ASP A 54 -18.48 8.99 4.19
C ASP A 54 -18.29 9.09 5.71
N ILE A 55 -19.37 9.03 6.48
CA ILE A 55 -19.31 9.03 7.95
C ILE A 55 -18.60 7.77 8.45
N PHE A 56 -18.94 6.61 7.90
CA PHE A 56 -18.36 5.33 8.29
C PHE A 56 -16.85 5.30 8.00
N VAL A 57 -16.44 5.77 6.82
CA VAL A 57 -15.01 5.88 6.44
C VAL A 57 -14.25 6.76 7.42
N LEU A 58 -14.83 7.90 7.87
CA LEU A 58 -14.20 8.75 8.88
C LEU A 58 -14.02 8.05 10.23
N VAL A 59 -14.97 7.19 10.63
CA VAL A 59 -14.88 6.40 11.87
C VAL A 59 -13.82 5.30 11.74
N VAL A 60 -13.85 4.56 10.65
CA VAL A 60 -12.91 3.47 10.39
C VAL A 60 -11.48 4.01 10.21
N ALA A 61 -11.30 5.12 9.49
CA ALA A 61 -10.01 5.76 9.31
C ALA A 61 -9.39 6.18 10.65
N ARG A 62 -10.20 6.58 11.64
CA ARG A 62 -9.70 6.92 12.97
C ARG A 62 -9.09 5.69 13.68
N VAL A 63 -9.65 4.50 13.49
CA VAL A 63 -9.12 3.24 14.02
C VAL A 63 -7.92 2.78 13.20
N ALA A 64 -8.04 2.80 11.88
CA ALA A 64 -7.01 2.31 10.95
C ALA A 64 -5.69 3.09 11.05
N HIS A 65 -5.75 4.39 11.42
CA HIS A 65 -4.56 5.22 11.60
C HIS A 65 -4.02 5.24 13.03
N ALA A 66 -4.52 4.35 13.91
CA ALA A 66 -3.92 4.15 15.22
C ALA A 66 -2.51 3.57 15.08
N GLU A 67 -1.62 3.99 15.97
CA GLU A 67 -0.25 3.47 16.01
C GLU A 67 -0.22 1.97 16.29
N PRO A 68 0.84 1.25 15.86
CA PRO A 68 1.04 -0.15 16.22
C PRO A 68 1.01 -0.36 17.72
N ASP A 69 0.37 -1.44 18.17
CA ASP A 69 0.27 -1.84 19.55
C ASP A 69 0.74 -3.31 19.77
N ALA A 70 0.59 -3.84 20.98
CA ALA A 70 1.01 -5.20 21.31
C ALA A 70 0.22 -6.29 20.56
N GLU A 71 -1.04 -6.01 20.20
CA GLU A 71 -1.92 -6.94 19.49
C GLU A 71 -1.79 -6.78 17.96
N HIS A 72 -1.50 -5.57 17.49
CA HIS A 72 -1.40 -5.22 16.06
C HIS A 72 -0.05 -4.56 15.75
N GLN A 73 1.02 -5.37 15.76
CA GLN A 73 2.40 -4.92 15.60
C GLN A 73 2.70 -4.27 14.23
N TYR A 74 1.93 -4.61 13.19
CA TYR A 74 1.98 -3.97 11.86
C TYR A 74 1.01 -2.79 11.71
N GLY A 75 0.43 -2.33 12.84
CA GLY A 75 -0.57 -1.27 12.85
C GLY A 75 -1.98 -1.76 12.46
N HIS A 76 -2.89 -0.81 12.37
CA HIS A 76 -4.32 -1.06 12.20
C HIS A 76 -4.82 -0.84 10.77
N GLY A 77 -3.93 -0.68 9.78
CA GLY A 77 -4.30 -0.34 8.39
C GLY A 77 -5.32 -1.28 7.76
N ARG A 78 -5.29 -2.58 8.07
CA ARG A 78 -6.25 -3.57 7.55
C ARG A 78 -7.69 -3.40 8.07
N PHE A 79 -7.90 -2.64 9.14
CA PHE A 79 -9.27 -2.29 9.57
C PHE A 79 -9.97 -1.40 8.54
N GLU A 80 -9.24 -0.58 7.78
CA GLU A 80 -9.80 0.20 6.68
C GLU A 80 -10.32 -0.73 5.56
N THR A 81 -9.53 -1.73 5.18
CA THR A 81 -9.91 -2.73 4.17
C THR A 81 -11.14 -3.54 4.60
N LEU A 82 -11.18 -3.99 5.86
CA LEU A 82 -12.34 -4.70 6.42
C LEU A 82 -13.58 -3.81 6.49
N GLY A 83 -13.42 -2.55 6.88
CA GLY A 83 -14.49 -1.57 6.87
C GLY A 83 -15.06 -1.36 5.48
N THR A 84 -14.20 -1.22 4.48
CA THR A 84 -14.64 -1.06 3.08
C THR A 84 -15.41 -2.29 2.57
N ILE A 85 -14.99 -3.51 2.94
CA ILE A 85 -15.75 -4.73 2.62
C ILE A 85 -17.13 -4.72 3.29
N ALA A 86 -17.20 -4.33 4.57
CA ALA A 86 -18.48 -4.23 5.26
C ALA A 86 -19.42 -3.24 4.58
N MET A 87 -18.91 -2.11 4.09
CA MET A 87 -19.68 -1.15 3.31
C MET A 87 -20.13 -1.73 1.96
N ALA A 88 -19.25 -2.43 1.24
CA ALA A 88 -19.61 -3.09 -0.01
C ALA A 88 -20.79 -4.06 0.18
N ILE A 89 -20.83 -4.80 1.29
CA ILE A 89 -21.95 -5.69 1.65
C ILE A 89 -23.25 -4.88 1.84
N VAL A 90 -23.19 -3.73 2.52
CA VAL A 90 -24.35 -2.85 2.69
C VAL A 90 -24.86 -2.36 1.33
N PHE A 91 -23.97 -1.94 0.42
CA PHE A 91 -24.35 -1.54 -0.95
C PHE A 91 -25.01 -2.69 -1.72
N PHE A 92 -24.48 -3.92 -1.64
CA PHE A 92 -25.08 -5.07 -2.30
C PHE A 92 -26.47 -5.42 -1.74
N ILE A 93 -26.65 -5.40 -0.42
CA ILE A 93 -27.94 -5.63 0.20
C ILE A 93 -28.95 -4.56 -0.24
N THR A 94 -28.55 -3.30 -0.19
CA THR A 94 -29.41 -2.18 -0.63
C THR A 94 -29.82 -2.34 -2.10
N ALA A 95 -28.84 -2.58 -2.99
CA ALA A 95 -29.10 -2.79 -4.40
C ALA A 95 -30.02 -4.00 -4.67
N ALA A 96 -29.81 -5.11 -3.95
CA ALA A 96 -30.65 -6.31 -4.08
C ALA A 96 -32.09 -6.06 -3.66
N ILE A 97 -32.34 -5.36 -2.55
CA ILE A 97 -33.66 -4.98 -2.08
C ILE A 97 -34.36 -4.09 -3.10
N LEU A 98 -33.69 -3.04 -3.59
CA LEU A 98 -34.24 -2.10 -4.57
C LEU A 98 -34.53 -2.80 -5.91
N MET A 99 -33.65 -3.70 -6.34
CA MET A 99 -33.85 -4.48 -7.56
C MET A 99 -35.03 -5.44 -7.44
N TYR A 100 -35.15 -6.13 -6.31
CA TYR A 100 -36.26 -7.03 -6.01
C TYR A 100 -37.60 -6.27 -5.99
N ASP A 101 -37.65 -5.13 -5.33
CA ASP A 101 -38.87 -4.30 -5.30
C ASP A 101 -39.22 -3.77 -6.70
N SER A 102 -38.24 -3.29 -7.46
CA SER A 102 -38.43 -2.88 -8.86
C SER A 102 -39.00 -4.01 -9.71
N PHE A 103 -38.43 -5.21 -9.60
CA PHE A 103 -38.90 -6.38 -10.38
C PHE A 103 -40.33 -6.75 -10.00
N ASN A 104 -40.67 -6.76 -8.71
CA ASN A 104 -42.03 -7.05 -8.27
C ASN A 104 -43.03 -5.99 -8.77
N ARG A 105 -42.70 -4.72 -8.78
CA ARG A 105 -43.54 -3.64 -9.34
C ARG A 105 -43.82 -3.81 -10.83
N LEU A 106 -42.83 -4.27 -11.60
CA LEU A 106 -43.03 -4.55 -13.03
C LEU A 106 -43.82 -5.84 -13.29
N ARG A 107 -43.73 -6.85 -12.41
CA ARG A 107 -44.39 -8.14 -12.54
C ARG A 107 -45.87 -8.16 -12.09
N LEU A 108 -46.16 -7.41 -11.02
CA LEU A 108 -47.50 -7.32 -10.46
C LEU A 108 -48.38 -6.51 -11.43
N SER A 109 -49.52 -7.06 -11.78
CA SER A 109 -50.51 -6.43 -12.70
C SER A 109 -51.25 -5.25 -12.04
N GLU A 110 -50.84 -4.78 -10.92
CA GLU A 110 -51.40 -3.58 -10.29
C GLU A 110 -51.01 -2.32 -11.07
N PRO A 111 -51.91 -1.36 -11.24
CA PRO A 111 -51.60 -0.15 -11.95
C PRO A 111 -50.52 0.62 -11.19
N LEU A 112 -49.37 0.82 -11.84
CA LEU A 112 -48.29 1.65 -11.29
C LEU A 112 -48.78 3.08 -11.05
N PRO A 113 -48.53 3.69 -9.89
CA PRO A 113 -48.99 5.04 -9.61
C PRO A 113 -48.27 6.01 -10.53
N THR A 114 -48.98 7.01 -11.02
CA THR A 114 -48.42 8.12 -11.80
C THR A 114 -47.70 9.08 -10.85
N PRO A 115 -46.38 9.32 -11.01
CA PRO A 115 -45.67 10.26 -10.17
C PRO A 115 -46.27 11.68 -10.26
N ALA A 116 -46.43 12.38 -9.13
CA ALA A 116 -46.91 13.74 -9.10
C ALA A 116 -45.90 14.74 -9.70
N ALA A 117 -46.38 15.84 -10.27
CA ALA A 117 -45.53 16.87 -10.89
C ALA A 117 -44.47 17.45 -9.92
N ALA A 118 -44.76 17.46 -8.63
CA ALA A 118 -43.82 17.92 -7.59
C ALA A 118 -42.53 17.08 -7.58
N GLY A 119 -42.57 15.80 -7.98
CA GLY A 119 -41.37 14.95 -8.12
C GLY A 119 -40.38 15.48 -9.15
N ILE A 120 -40.86 16.10 -10.24
CA ILE A 120 -39.99 16.77 -11.24
C ILE A 120 -39.20 17.91 -10.60
N ILE A 121 -39.84 18.71 -9.76
CA ILE A 121 -39.20 19.86 -9.10
C ILE A 121 -38.10 19.38 -8.16
N ILE A 122 -38.34 18.29 -7.40
CA ILE A 122 -37.37 17.70 -6.49
C ILE A 122 -36.17 17.11 -7.27
N ALA A 123 -36.45 16.39 -8.36
CA ALA A 123 -35.39 15.83 -9.23
C ALA A 123 -34.53 16.94 -9.87
N LEU A 124 -35.17 18.01 -10.40
CA LEU A 124 -34.48 19.17 -10.96
C LEU A 124 -33.63 19.90 -9.91
N LEU A 125 -34.17 20.10 -8.70
CA LEU A 125 -33.44 20.72 -7.59
C LEU A 125 -32.21 19.86 -7.20
N SER A 126 -32.38 18.54 -7.21
CA SER A 126 -31.26 17.58 -6.96
C SER A 126 -30.15 17.72 -8.00
N VAL A 127 -30.50 17.69 -9.29
CA VAL A 127 -29.52 17.85 -10.39
C VAL A 127 -28.82 19.21 -10.27
N ALA A 128 -29.57 20.30 -10.07
CA ALA A 128 -29.01 21.63 -9.96
C ALA A 128 -28.04 21.75 -8.76
N THR A 129 -28.43 21.20 -7.60
CA THR A 129 -27.60 21.25 -6.39
C THR A 129 -26.33 20.40 -6.56
N LYS A 130 -26.42 19.18 -7.13
CA LYS A 130 -25.23 18.33 -7.39
C LYS A 130 -24.28 18.98 -8.42
N GLU A 131 -24.79 19.58 -9.48
CA GLU A 131 -23.96 20.32 -10.44
C GLU A 131 -23.33 21.57 -9.82
N TRP A 132 -24.05 22.27 -8.91
CA TRP A 132 -23.49 23.37 -8.14
C TRP A 132 -22.36 22.91 -7.21
N ILE A 133 -22.54 21.78 -6.49
CA ILE A 133 -21.51 21.17 -5.63
C ILE A 133 -20.30 20.80 -6.47
N TYR A 134 -20.48 20.19 -7.65
CA TYR A 134 -19.41 19.89 -8.59
C TYR A 134 -18.58 21.14 -8.91
N HIS A 135 -19.21 22.21 -9.34
CA HIS A 135 -18.51 23.44 -9.70
C HIS A 135 -17.85 24.11 -8.50
N TYR A 136 -18.48 24.08 -7.33
CA TYR A 136 -17.93 24.63 -6.10
C TYR A 136 -16.68 23.86 -5.67
N THR A 137 -16.76 22.55 -5.57
CA THR A 137 -15.66 21.68 -5.19
C THR A 137 -14.51 21.74 -6.23
N MET A 138 -14.84 21.75 -7.52
CA MET A 138 -13.84 21.80 -8.59
C MET A 138 -13.03 23.12 -8.58
N ARG A 139 -13.65 24.26 -8.24
CA ARG A 139 -12.93 25.54 -8.09
C ARG A 139 -11.88 25.46 -6.98
N VAL A 140 -12.27 24.91 -5.82
CA VAL A 140 -11.34 24.75 -4.69
C VAL A 140 -10.28 23.68 -4.99
N ALA A 141 -10.65 22.60 -5.64
CA ALA A 141 -9.73 21.54 -6.08
C ALA A 141 -8.64 22.07 -7.02
N LYS A 142 -9.01 22.94 -7.96
CA LYS A 142 -8.05 23.61 -8.85
C LYS A 142 -7.16 24.60 -8.09
N LYS A 143 -7.71 25.38 -7.17
CA LYS A 143 -6.98 26.35 -6.34
C LYS A 143 -5.94 25.67 -5.45
N LEU A 144 -6.28 24.50 -4.89
CA LEU A 144 -5.42 23.72 -4.00
C LEU A 144 -4.53 22.71 -4.74
N ASN A 145 -4.70 22.56 -6.07
CA ASN A 145 -4.11 21.51 -6.89
C ASN A 145 -4.30 20.11 -6.30
N SER A 146 -5.45 19.86 -5.66
CA SER A 146 -5.77 18.60 -4.98
C SER A 146 -6.44 17.62 -5.94
N THR A 147 -5.80 16.46 -6.17
CA THR A 147 -6.38 15.37 -6.96
C THR A 147 -7.57 14.73 -6.25
N LEU A 148 -7.52 14.64 -4.91
CA LEU A 148 -8.61 14.09 -4.09
C LEU A 148 -9.89 14.94 -4.24
N LEU A 149 -9.78 16.27 -4.11
CA LEU A 149 -10.94 17.16 -4.29
C LEU A 149 -11.45 17.14 -5.73
N LYS A 150 -10.58 16.96 -6.74
CA LYS A 150 -11.00 16.76 -8.14
C LYS A 150 -11.82 15.48 -8.29
N ALA A 151 -11.38 14.38 -7.69
CA ALA A 151 -12.13 13.11 -7.70
C ALA A 151 -13.49 13.26 -7.01
N ASN A 152 -13.54 13.89 -5.84
CA ASN A 152 -14.80 14.16 -5.13
C ASN A 152 -15.78 15.04 -5.94
N ALA A 153 -15.26 16.05 -6.66
CA ALA A 153 -16.09 16.84 -7.56
C ALA A 153 -16.69 15.97 -8.68
N TRP A 154 -15.89 15.12 -9.33
CA TRP A 154 -16.39 14.22 -10.36
C TRP A 154 -17.39 13.21 -9.85
N HIS A 155 -17.25 12.72 -8.61
CA HIS A 155 -18.24 11.86 -7.95
C HIS A 155 -19.60 12.57 -7.85
N SER A 156 -19.65 13.79 -7.31
CA SER A 156 -20.87 14.59 -7.25
C SER A 156 -21.52 14.79 -8.62
N ARG A 157 -20.74 14.91 -9.70
CA ARG A 157 -21.27 15.00 -11.06
C ARG A 157 -21.84 13.69 -11.57
N THR A 158 -21.27 12.57 -11.20
CA THR A 158 -21.82 11.24 -11.53
C THR A 158 -23.18 11.05 -10.84
N ASP A 159 -23.33 11.51 -9.62
CA ASP A 159 -24.61 11.49 -8.90
C ASP A 159 -25.66 12.39 -9.55
N ALA A 160 -25.23 13.53 -10.13
CA ALA A 160 -26.14 14.36 -10.92
C ALA A 160 -26.68 13.58 -12.15
N ILE A 161 -25.88 12.74 -12.78
CA ILE A 161 -26.31 11.88 -13.90
C ILE A 161 -27.36 10.87 -13.44
N SER A 162 -27.21 10.25 -12.27
CA SER A 162 -28.25 9.35 -11.72
C SER A 162 -29.58 10.08 -11.52
N SER A 163 -29.54 11.28 -10.94
CA SER A 163 -30.73 12.12 -10.74
C SER A 163 -31.36 12.58 -12.07
N VAL A 164 -30.58 12.75 -13.16
CA VAL A 164 -31.12 13.00 -14.51
C VAL A 164 -31.88 11.76 -15.03
N ALA A 165 -31.38 10.55 -14.81
CA ALA A 165 -32.09 9.33 -15.18
C ALA A 165 -33.44 9.23 -14.44
N VAL A 166 -33.49 9.60 -13.15
CA VAL A 166 -34.72 9.67 -12.36
C VAL A 166 -35.69 10.70 -12.95
N LEU A 167 -35.20 11.88 -13.33
CA LEU A 167 -36.00 12.91 -13.95
C LEU A 167 -36.67 12.43 -15.27
N ILE A 168 -35.90 11.72 -16.10
CA ILE A 168 -36.40 11.12 -17.34
C ILE A 168 -37.45 10.05 -17.02
N GLY A 169 -37.22 9.22 -16.00
CA GLY A 169 -38.20 8.22 -15.53
C GLY A 169 -39.54 8.84 -15.12
N ILE A 170 -39.51 9.90 -14.29
CA ILE A 170 -40.72 10.61 -13.86
C ILE A 170 -41.45 11.26 -15.05
N LEU A 171 -40.72 11.93 -15.94
CA LEU A 171 -41.31 12.57 -17.13
C LEU A 171 -41.97 11.53 -18.05
N GLY A 172 -41.33 10.39 -18.28
CA GLY A 172 -41.89 9.29 -19.08
C GLY A 172 -43.14 8.71 -18.43
N ALA A 173 -43.10 8.45 -17.14
CA ALA A 173 -44.25 7.93 -16.38
C ALA A 173 -45.45 8.85 -16.46
N ARG A 174 -45.27 10.18 -16.42
CA ARG A 174 -46.33 11.17 -16.58
C ARG A 174 -46.89 11.27 -17.99
N GLN A 175 -46.13 10.85 -19.00
CA GLN A 175 -46.62 10.77 -20.37
C GLN A 175 -47.40 9.46 -20.67
N GLY A 176 -47.60 8.61 -19.66
CA GLY A 176 -48.31 7.35 -19.76
C GLY A 176 -47.43 6.09 -19.78
N TYR A 177 -46.11 6.25 -19.83
CA TYR A 177 -45.17 5.13 -19.76
C TYR A 177 -44.79 4.82 -18.30
N LEU A 178 -45.80 4.38 -17.51
CA LEU A 178 -45.65 4.23 -16.03
C LEU A 178 -44.45 3.36 -15.59
N TRP A 179 -44.07 2.40 -16.42
CA TRP A 179 -42.90 1.53 -16.17
C TRP A 179 -41.58 2.29 -16.16
N MET A 180 -41.48 3.49 -16.75
CA MET A 180 -40.24 4.22 -16.90
C MET A 180 -39.68 4.72 -15.51
N ASP A 181 -40.56 5.07 -14.58
CA ASP A 181 -40.12 5.44 -13.21
C ASP A 181 -39.49 4.23 -12.50
N THR A 182 -40.10 3.04 -12.63
CA THR A 182 -39.55 1.81 -12.05
C THR A 182 -38.23 1.41 -12.70
N VAL A 183 -38.12 1.51 -14.02
CA VAL A 183 -36.86 1.22 -14.75
C VAL A 183 -35.74 2.20 -14.39
N ALA A 184 -36.07 3.48 -14.21
CA ALA A 184 -35.10 4.46 -13.70
C ALA A 184 -34.61 4.10 -12.30
N GLY A 185 -35.48 3.63 -11.40
CA GLY A 185 -35.11 3.10 -10.10
C GLY A 185 -34.21 1.86 -10.20
N MET A 186 -34.48 0.91 -11.11
CA MET A 186 -33.59 -0.23 -11.39
C MET A 186 -32.20 0.22 -11.86
N PHE A 187 -32.14 1.25 -12.69
CA PHE A 187 -30.87 1.80 -13.16
C PHE A 187 -30.04 2.37 -12.00
N VAL A 188 -30.67 3.10 -11.09
CA VAL A 188 -29.99 3.60 -9.87
C VAL A 188 -29.52 2.44 -9.00
N ALA A 189 -30.34 1.38 -8.82
CA ALA A 189 -29.95 0.20 -8.06
C ALA A 189 -28.72 -0.51 -8.67
N LEU A 190 -28.61 -0.56 -10.01
CA LEU A 190 -27.43 -1.08 -10.70
C LEU A 190 -26.19 -0.21 -10.46
N ILE A 191 -26.32 1.09 -10.38
CA ILE A 191 -25.20 1.98 -10.02
C ILE A 191 -24.72 1.66 -8.60
N ILE A 192 -25.64 1.49 -7.64
CA ILE A 192 -25.31 1.12 -6.26
C ILE A 192 -24.58 -0.22 -6.23
N ALA A 193 -25.08 -1.23 -6.96
CA ALA A 193 -24.42 -2.54 -7.05
C ALA A 193 -22.99 -2.43 -7.64
N LYS A 194 -22.81 -1.62 -8.67
CA LYS A 194 -21.51 -1.37 -9.30
C LYS A 194 -20.52 -0.75 -8.30
N ILE A 195 -20.93 0.25 -7.53
CA ILE A 195 -20.10 0.86 -6.50
C ILE A 195 -19.71 -0.18 -5.45
N GLY A 196 -20.67 -0.98 -4.96
CA GLY A 196 -20.39 -2.09 -4.05
C GLY A 196 -19.38 -3.10 -4.61
N TRP A 197 -19.46 -3.39 -5.90
CA TRP A 197 -18.50 -4.27 -6.57
C TRP A 197 -17.10 -3.68 -6.63
N GLU A 198 -16.96 -2.42 -7.01
CA GLU A 198 -15.66 -1.73 -7.07
C GLU A 198 -14.99 -1.69 -5.70
N LEU A 199 -15.73 -1.30 -4.65
CA LEU A 199 -15.23 -1.30 -3.27
C LEU A 199 -14.80 -2.70 -2.80
N CYS A 200 -15.59 -3.73 -3.10
CA CYS A 200 -15.28 -5.11 -2.74
C CYS A 200 -14.04 -5.61 -3.49
N ALA A 201 -13.96 -5.38 -4.80
CA ALA A 201 -12.86 -5.84 -5.64
C ALA A 201 -11.53 -5.21 -5.21
N ASP A 202 -11.48 -3.89 -4.99
CA ASP A 202 -10.28 -3.18 -4.57
C ASP A 202 -9.82 -3.66 -3.18
N SER A 203 -10.77 -3.84 -2.26
CA SER A 203 -10.48 -4.34 -0.91
C SER A 203 -9.97 -5.78 -0.91
N LEU A 204 -10.52 -6.66 -1.76
CA LEU A 204 -10.04 -8.03 -1.91
C LEU A 204 -8.63 -8.09 -2.50
N ILE A 205 -8.32 -7.25 -3.49
CA ILE A 205 -6.98 -7.10 -4.07
C ILE A 205 -5.98 -6.73 -2.98
N GLU A 206 -6.33 -5.80 -2.10
CA GLU A 206 -5.48 -5.41 -0.98
C GLU A 206 -5.35 -6.53 0.07
N LEU A 207 -6.45 -7.20 0.40
CA LEU A 207 -6.48 -8.25 1.43
C LEU A 207 -5.61 -9.47 1.07
N VAL A 208 -5.51 -9.80 -0.23
CA VAL A 208 -4.67 -10.91 -0.72
C VAL A 208 -3.23 -10.51 -1.02
N ASP A 209 -2.77 -9.36 -0.49
CA ASP A 209 -1.41 -8.86 -0.64
C ASP A 209 -0.96 -8.73 -2.11
N THR A 210 -1.84 -8.25 -2.97
CA THR A 210 -1.51 -8.05 -4.39
C THR A 210 -0.38 -7.02 -4.52
N ALA A 211 0.63 -7.38 -5.32
CA ALA A 211 1.78 -6.52 -5.58
C ALA A 211 1.39 -5.25 -6.35
N VAL A 212 2.19 -4.21 -6.19
CA VAL A 212 2.05 -2.98 -6.97
C VAL A 212 2.23 -3.22 -8.47
N SER A 213 1.77 -2.27 -9.30
CA SER A 213 1.91 -2.38 -10.75
C SER A 213 3.38 -2.51 -11.19
N LYS A 214 3.63 -3.19 -12.32
CA LYS A 214 4.97 -3.35 -12.89
C LYS A 214 5.70 -2.02 -13.08
N GLN A 215 4.97 -0.96 -13.49
CA GLN A 215 5.53 0.38 -13.66
C GLN A 215 6.01 0.95 -12.32
N ARG A 216 5.22 0.77 -11.26
CA ARG A 216 5.56 1.25 -9.91
C ARG A 216 6.76 0.51 -9.33
N ARG A 217 6.79 -0.81 -9.50
CA ARG A 217 7.93 -1.66 -9.14
C ARG A 217 9.21 -1.18 -9.81
N GLY A 218 9.21 -0.91 -11.12
CA GLY A 218 10.36 -0.39 -11.84
C GLY A 218 10.87 0.97 -11.33
N GLN A 219 9.97 1.83 -10.81
CA GLN A 219 10.37 3.08 -10.17
C GLN A 219 11.14 2.82 -8.86
N PHE A 220 10.68 1.85 -8.04
CA PHE A 220 11.37 1.46 -6.81
C PHE A 220 12.74 0.85 -7.12
N GLU A 221 12.81 -0.07 -8.08
CA GLU A 221 14.07 -0.69 -8.53
C GLU A 221 15.08 0.36 -9.02
N SER A 222 14.63 1.31 -9.84
CA SER A 222 15.48 2.40 -10.34
C SER A 222 16.01 3.31 -9.21
N CYS A 223 15.19 3.59 -8.20
CA CYS A 223 15.60 4.37 -7.04
C CYS A 223 16.68 3.64 -6.24
N ILE A 224 16.51 2.35 -5.99
CA ILE A 224 17.46 1.52 -5.23
C ILE A 224 18.80 1.40 -5.99
N LEU A 225 18.75 1.07 -7.27
CA LEU A 225 19.92 0.86 -8.12
C LEU A 225 20.72 2.15 -8.40
N SER A 226 20.17 3.31 -8.08
CA SER A 226 20.90 4.58 -8.17
C SER A 226 21.87 4.78 -6.99
N ILE A 227 21.83 3.95 -5.96
CA ILE A 227 22.68 4.06 -4.76
C ILE A 227 23.99 3.33 -5.02
N ASP A 228 25.10 4.05 -4.90
CA ASP A 228 26.43 3.44 -5.04
C ASP A 228 26.69 2.41 -3.95
N GLY A 229 27.31 1.28 -4.34
CA GLY A 229 27.52 0.11 -3.47
C GLY A 229 26.47 -0.99 -3.62
N ILE A 230 25.25 -0.69 -4.11
CA ILE A 230 24.24 -1.70 -4.44
C ILE A 230 24.54 -2.25 -5.82
N ARG A 231 24.68 -3.57 -5.94
CA ARG A 231 25.02 -4.26 -7.20
C ARG A 231 23.81 -4.84 -7.94
N GLY A 232 22.71 -5.07 -7.20
CA GLY A 232 21.51 -5.64 -7.78
C GLY A 232 20.38 -5.78 -6.75
N ILE A 233 19.27 -6.30 -7.22
CA ILE A 233 18.09 -6.65 -6.41
C ILE A 233 17.75 -8.09 -6.78
N THR A 234 17.77 -9.00 -5.81
CA THR A 234 17.41 -10.41 -6.02
C THR A 234 15.90 -10.59 -5.95
N ASP A 235 15.25 -9.94 -5.00
CA ASP A 235 13.79 -9.99 -4.83
C ASP A 235 13.27 -8.64 -4.36
N LEU A 236 12.09 -8.28 -4.86
CA LEU A 236 11.34 -7.12 -4.41
C LEU A 236 9.88 -7.51 -4.28
N ARG A 237 9.38 -7.57 -3.07
CA ARG A 237 7.98 -7.81 -2.76
C ARG A 237 7.34 -6.53 -2.27
N SER A 238 6.08 -6.38 -2.59
CA SER A 238 5.29 -5.22 -2.18
C SER A 238 3.89 -5.65 -1.80
N ARG A 239 3.32 -5.00 -0.82
CA ARG A 239 1.91 -5.14 -0.44
C ARG A 239 1.35 -3.79 -0.01
N SER A 240 0.04 -3.65 -0.13
CA SER A 240 -0.68 -2.48 0.37
C SER A 240 -1.37 -2.77 1.70
N SER A 241 -1.43 -1.79 2.57
CA SER A 241 -2.17 -1.86 3.84
C SER A 241 -2.64 -0.46 4.23
N GLY A 242 -3.96 -0.23 4.24
CA GLY A 242 -4.55 1.07 4.57
C GLY A 242 -4.05 2.19 3.64
N GLY A 243 -3.98 1.93 2.33
CA GLY A 243 -3.53 2.88 1.31
C GLY A 243 -2.02 3.19 1.34
N LYS A 244 -1.24 2.50 2.18
CA LYS A 244 0.22 2.60 2.25
C LYS A 244 0.88 1.35 1.69
N ILE A 245 2.10 1.51 1.15
CA ILE A 245 2.88 0.43 0.57
C ILE A 245 3.96 0.01 1.56
N ILE A 246 4.05 -1.29 1.79
CA ILE A 246 5.14 -1.95 2.51
C ILE A 246 5.98 -2.70 1.49
N LEU A 247 7.29 -2.52 1.56
CA LEU A 247 8.27 -3.13 0.67
C LEU A 247 9.18 -4.09 1.44
N GLU A 248 9.43 -5.25 0.86
CA GLU A 248 10.47 -6.18 1.28
C GLU A 248 11.46 -6.31 0.12
N VAL A 249 12.72 -5.98 0.36
CA VAL A 249 13.73 -5.90 -0.70
C VAL A 249 14.96 -6.69 -0.29
N ARG A 250 15.47 -7.52 -1.21
CA ARG A 250 16.74 -8.23 -1.07
C ARG A 250 17.77 -7.56 -1.96
N LEU A 251 18.76 -6.93 -1.33
CA LEU A 251 19.83 -6.19 -2.01
C LEU A 251 21.07 -7.06 -2.18
N LEU A 252 21.63 -7.07 -3.39
CA LEU A 252 22.93 -7.66 -3.65
C LEU A 252 24.01 -6.61 -3.43
N VAL A 253 24.98 -6.94 -2.57
CA VAL A 253 26.16 -6.12 -2.27
C VAL A 253 27.44 -6.92 -2.45
N ASN A 254 28.57 -6.22 -2.47
CA ASN A 254 29.87 -6.88 -2.52
C ASN A 254 30.05 -7.80 -1.29
N SER A 255 30.47 -9.04 -1.50
CA SER A 255 30.59 -10.10 -0.49
C SER A 255 31.60 -9.80 0.62
N TYR A 256 32.51 -8.86 0.38
CA TYR A 256 33.59 -8.52 1.32
C TYR A 256 33.41 -7.19 2.06
N ILE A 257 32.24 -6.55 1.95
CA ILE A 257 31.93 -5.37 2.78
C ILE A 257 31.64 -5.80 4.21
N SER A 258 31.86 -4.89 5.14
CA SER A 258 31.50 -5.14 6.54
C SER A 258 29.98 -5.17 6.72
N VAL A 259 29.51 -5.86 7.78
CA VAL A 259 28.08 -5.86 8.16
C VAL A 259 27.58 -4.42 8.39
N SER A 260 28.40 -3.54 8.96
CA SER A 260 28.05 -2.13 9.20
C SER A 260 27.89 -1.35 7.90
N GLU A 261 28.71 -1.62 6.88
CA GLU A 261 28.59 -1.01 5.56
C GLU A 261 27.32 -1.51 4.83
N GLY A 262 27.08 -2.83 4.87
CA GLY A 262 25.84 -3.40 4.33
C GLY A 262 24.59 -2.81 4.98
N HIS A 263 24.59 -2.71 6.32
CA HIS A 263 23.51 -2.04 7.07
C HIS A 263 23.32 -0.58 6.61
N GLN A 264 24.40 0.17 6.45
CA GLN A 264 24.33 1.56 5.97
C GLN A 264 23.72 1.66 4.57
N LEU A 265 24.05 0.74 3.65
CA LEU A 265 23.46 0.69 2.31
C LEU A 265 21.94 0.39 2.39
N GLY A 266 21.53 -0.51 3.26
CA GLY A 266 20.12 -0.79 3.53
C GLY A 266 19.37 0.43 4.06
N GLU A 267 19.94 1.13 5.04
CA GLU A 267 19.37 2.37 5.57
C GLU A 267 19.23 3.47 4.51
N LEU A 268 20.23 3.64 3.64
CA LEU A 268 20.17 4.59 2.53
C LEU A 268 19.06 4.23 1.54
N ALA A 269 18.91 2.95 1.20
CA ALA A 269 17.86 2.48 0.31
C ALA A 269 16.47 2.72 0.92
N SER A 270 16.26 2.34 2.18
CA SER A 270 15.00 2.55 2.90
C SER A 270 14.64 4.04 2.96
N LYS A 271 15.55 4.89 3.41
CA LYS A 271 15.33 6.36 3.51
C LYS A 271 15.06 7.01 2.15
N SER A 272 15.75 6.57 1.09
CA SER A 272 15.53 7.08 -0.26
C SER A 272 14.14 6.74 -0.78
N LEU A 273 13.67 5.50 -0.58
CA LEU A 273 12.34 5.06 -0.97
C LEU A 273 11.24 5.83 -0.22
N VAL A 274 11.32 5.90 1.11
CA VAL A 274 10.32 6.63 1.93
C VAL A 274 10.30 8.12 1.61
N ARG A 275 11.46 8.73 1.31
CA ARG A 275 11.55 10.14 0.95
C ARG A 275 11.00 10.46 -0.43
N GLN A 276 11.25 9.58 -1.41
CA GLN A 276 10.85 9.79 -2.79
C GLN A 276 9.39 9.39 -3.06
N PHE A 277 8.86 8.44 -2.32
CA PHE A 277 7.53 7.88 -2.51
C PHE A 277 6.68 8.04 -1.24
N ALA A 278 5.83 9.05 -1.21
CA ALA A 278 5.03 9.42 -0.03
C ALA A 278 4.01 8.34 0.41
N ASP A 279 3.70 7.40 -0.47
CA ASP A 279 2.83 6.25 -0.23
C ASP A 279 3.58 5.03 0.36
N VAL A 280 4.92 5.03 0.35
CA VAL A 280 5.73 4.00 1.01
C VAL A 280 5.89 4.34 2.49
N SER A 281 5.42 3.43 3.37
CA SER A 281 5.46 3.62 4.83
C SER A 281 6.58 2.85 5.51
N GLU A 282 6.89 1.66 4.99
CA GLU A 282 7.86 0.76 5.59
C GLU A 282 8.65 0.03 4.50
N VAL A 283 9.94 -0.13 4.74
CA VAL A 283 10.84 -0.87 3.85
C VAL A 283 11.70 -1.79 4.69
N LEU A 284 11.48 -3.09 4.53
CA LEU A 284 12.32 -4.12 5.11
C LEU A 284 13.43 -4.47 4.12
N ILE A 285 14.69 -4.32 4.53
CA ILE A 285 15.84 -4.61 3.69
C ILE A 285 16.55 -5.86 4.20
N HIS A 286 16.75 -6.81 3.31
CA HIS A 286 17.66 -7.93 3.48
C HIS A 286 18.91 -7.70 2.62
N ILE A 287 20.09 -7.96 3.17
CA ILE A 287 21.37 -7.78 2.48
C ILE A 287 21.90 -9.16 2.10
N ASP A 288 22.06 -9.40 0.82
CA ASP A 288 22.64 -10.64 0.29
C ASP A 288 24.04 -10.35 -0.31
N PRO A 289 25.05 -11.18 -0.04
CA PRO A 289 26.32 -11.11 -0.75
C PRO A 289 26.14 -11.56 -2.20
N ILE A 290 26.94 -11.01 -3.12
CA ILE A 290 27.00 -11.54 -4.48
C ILE A 290 27.59 -12.95 -4.42
N GLN A 291 26.80 -13.93 -4.83
CA GLN A 291 27.25 -15.31 -4.94
C GLN A 291 27.74 -15.59 -6.35
N HIS A 292 28.92 -16.20 -6.49
CA HIS A 292 29.35 -16.81 -7.73
C HIS A 292 28.66 -18.17 -7.86
N GLU A 293 27.96 -18.38 -8.92
CA GLU A 293 27.13 -19.45 -9.47
C GLU A 293 27.29 -20.92 -8.96
N THR A 294 27.31 -21.21 -7.69
CA THR A 294 27.13 -22.59 -7.22
C THR A 294 26.13 -22.59 -6.06
N ILE A 295 24.89 -22.92 -6.37
CA ILE A 295 23.85 -23.18 -5.36
C ILE A 295 24.10 -24.58 -4.80
N GLU A 296 25.13 -24.75 -3.98
CA GLU A 296 25.17 -25.82 -3.02
C GLU A 296 24.49 -25.34 -1.73
N ASP A 297 23.77 -26.24 -1.09
CA ASP A 297 22.97 -25.94 0.10
C ASP A 297 23.88 -25.43 1.25
N GLU A 298 23.92 -24.13 1.48
CA GLU A 298 24.72 -23.49 2.53
C GLU A 298 24.40 -24.03 3.94
N SER A 299 23.25 -24.72 4.09
CA SER A 299 22.84 -25.32 5.37
C SER A 299 23.75 -26.48 5.82
N GLN A 300 24.61 -26.99 4.93
CA GLN A 300 25.54 -28.07 5.23
C GLN A 300 26.94 -27.57 5.64
N LEU A 301 27.21 -26.28 5.56
CA LEU A 301 28.48 -25.72 5.98
C LEU A 301 28.64 -25.76 7.51
N PRO A 302 29.85 -26.05 8.02
CA PRO A 302 30.08 -26.06 9.46
C PRO A 302 29.94 -24.68 10.08
N GLU A 303 29.47 -24.64 11.32
CA GLU A 303 29.33 -23.39 12.08
C GLU A 303 30.69 -22.74 12.38
N ARG A 304 30.71 -21.42 12.57
CA ARG A 304 31.91 -20.64 12.89
C ARG A 304 32.77 -21.29 14.00
N ALA A 305 32.14 -21.81 15.07
CA ALA A 305 32.86 -22.42 16.18
C ALA A 305 33.65 -23.65 15.77
N GLN A 306 33.09 -24.50 14.91
CA GLN A 306 33.73 -25.68 14.38
C GLN A 306 34.89 -25.33 13.45
N VAL A 307 34.65 -24.41 12.50
CA VAL A 307 35.65 -23.93 11.55
C VAL A 307 36.85 -23.32 12.28
N THR A 308 36.60 -22.43 13.24
CA THR A 308 37.69 -21.78 13.98
C THR A 308 38.47 -22.72 14.86
N ALA A 309 37.82 -23.74 15.43
CA ALA A 309 38.51 -24.79 16.19
C ALA A 309 39.42 -25.66 15.29
N SER A 310 38.90 -26.08 14.13
CA SER A 310 39.66 -26.84 13.13
C SER A 310 40.88 -26.08 12.62
N LEU A 311 40.66 -24.79 12.22
CA LEU A 311 41.74 -23.93 11.75
C LEU A 311 42.84 -23.72 12.81
N LYS A 312 42.46 -23.49 14.07
CA LYS A 312 43.42 -23.32 15.17
C LYS A 312 44.23 -24.60 15.41
N ALA A 313 43.60 -25.77 15.30
CA ALA A 313 44.30 -27.05 15.41
C ALA A 313 45.25 -27.29 14.21
N CYS A 314 44.87 -26.95 12.99
CA CYS A 314 45.72 -27.03 11.82
C CYS A 314 46.95 -26.13 11.89
N TRP A 315 46.89 -25.02 12.61
CA TRP A 315 47.95 -24.03 12.70
C TRP A 315 48.76 -24.08 14.00
N GLU A 316 48.46 -25.01 14.93
CA GLU A 316 49.08 -25.10 16.26
C GLU A 316 50.62 -25.21 16.21
N ASP A 317 51.15 -25.97 15.24
CA ASP A 317 52.59 -26.18 15.06
C ASP A 317 53.28 -25.09 14.19
N LEU A 318 52.47 -24.22 13.54
CA LEU A 318 52.95 -23.22 12.57
C LEU A 318 53.03 -21.82 13.13
N ILE A 319 52.10 -21.44 14.05
CA ILE A 319 52.04 -20.15 14.65
C ILE A 319 51.40 -20.22 16.05
N ASP A 320 51.97 -19.45 17.00
CA ASP A 320 51.40 -19.34 18.33
C ASP A 320 50.06 -18.61 18.23
N GLN A 321 49.02 -19.15 18.85
CA GLN A 321 47.64 -18.61 18.82
C GLN A 321 47.54 -17.19 19.36
N GLN A 322 48.48 -16.75 20.23
CA GLN A 322 48.54 -15.36 20.73
C GLN A 322 48.76 -14.35 19.61
N PHE A 323 49.32 -14.73 18.47
CA PHE A 323 49.56 -13.85 17.32
C PHE A 323 48.39 -13.81 16.35
N ILE A 324 47.31 -14.55 16.57
CA ILE A 324 46.11 -14.48 15.76
C ILE A 324 45.28 -13.34 16.29
N ALA A 325 45.22 -12.22 15.54
CA ALA A 325 44.42 -11.05 15.90
C ALA A 325 42.93 -11.26 15.57
N SER A 326 42.59 -11.76 14.37
CA SER A 326 41.23 -12.14 13.99
C SER A 326 41.19 -13.24 12.95
N ILE A 327 40.06 -13.98 12.92
CA ILE A 327 39.70 -14.91 11.86
C ILE A 327 38.32 -14.49 11.36
N ASP A 328 38.25 -13.98 10.14
CA ASP A 328 37.00 -13.58 9.53
C ASP A 328 36.59 -14.62 8.47
N LEU A 329 35.33 -15.10 8.56
CA LEU A 329 34.82 -16.17 7.72
C LEU A 329 33.79 -15.58 6.77
N HIS A 330 33.95 -15.87 5.48
CA HIS A 330 33.03 -15.50 4.42
C HIS A 330 32.37 -16.78 3.87
N TYR A 331 31.07 -16.95 4.14
CA TYR A 331 30.27 -18.06 3.63
C TYR A 331 29.72 -17.65 2.27
N LEU A 332 30.30 -18.19 1.21
CA LEU A 332 30.02 -17.75 -0.16
C LEU A 332 29.84 -18.98 -1.10
N GLY A 333 28.66 -19.11 -1.71
CA GLY A 333 28.39 -20.11 -2.74
C GLY A 333 28.64 -21.55 -2.33
N GLY A 334 28.33 -21.94 -1.10
CA GLY A 334 28.52 -23.30 -0.60
C GLY A 334 29.95 -23.59 -0.11
N ALA A 335 30.81 -22.59 0.02
CA ALA A 335 32.19 -22.71 0.51
C ALA A 335 32.52 -21.62 1.55
N ILE A 336 33.64 -21.74 2.21
CA ILE A 336 34.14 -20.80 3.21
C ILE A 336 35.46 -20.22 2.72
N GLU A 337 35.56 -18.90 2.62
CA GLU A 337 36.82 -18.19 2.49
C GLU A 337 37.22 -17.62 3.84
N VAL A 338 38.50 -17.63 4.15
CA VAL A 338 39.04 -17.25 5.45
C VAL A 338 39.99 -16.06 5.29
N ASP A 339 39.77 -15.01 6.08
CA ASP A 339 40.68 -13.90 6.27
C ASP A 339 41.36 -14.07 7.65
N LEU A 340 42.64 -14.35 7.65
CA LEU A 340 43.44 -14.47 8.86
C LEU A 340 44.25 -13.20 9.07
N VAL A 341 44.03 -12.52 10.16
CA VAL A 341 44.83 -11.33 10.56
C VAL A 341 45.77 -11.73 11.67
N LEU A 342 47.07 -11.53 11.43
CA LEU A 342 48.14 -11.84 12.37
C LEU A 342 48.69 -10.52 12.96
N ASP A 343 49.07 -10.58 14.24
CA ASP A 343 49.78 -9.50 14.95
C ASP A 343 51.22 -9.95 15.18
N VAL A 344 52.05 -9.82 14.14
CA VAL A 344 53.46 -10.22 14.15
C VAL A 344 54.31 -9.12 13.57
N ASP A 345 55.55 -8.95 14.07
CA ASP A 345 56.49 -7.92 13.61
C ASP A 345 56.79 -8.06 12.10
N VAL A 346 57.01 -9.29 11.65
CA VAL A 346 57.29 -9.61 10.25
C VAL A 346 56.62 -10.94 9.86
N LEU A 347 55.70 -10.91 8.90
CA LEU A 347 55.12 -12.09 8.29
C LEU A 347 55.98 -12.60 7.16
N SER A 348 56.62 -13.81 7.34
CA SER A 348 57.37 -14.41 6.27
C SER A 348 56.49 -15.09 5.22
N MET A 349 56.91 -15.04 3.95
CA MET A 349 56.25 -15.79 2.87
C MET A 349 56.19 -17.29 3.09
N ALA A 350 57.21 -17.83 3.84
CA ALA A 350 57.25 -19.27 4.18
C ALA A 350 56.14 -19.60 5.18
N THR A 351 55.94 -18.80 6.20
CA THR A 351 54.86 -18.95 7.19
C THR A 351 53.49 -18.87 6.52
N ALA A 352 53.29 -17.85 5.67
CA ALA A 352 52.03 -17.68 4.97
C ALA A 352 51.68 -18.93 4.08
N ARG A 353 52.61 -19.44 3.32
CA ARG A 353 52.45 -20.68 2.52
C ARG A 353 52.21 -21.91 3.39
N GLY A 354 52.87 -22.01 4.55
CA GLY A 354 52.67 -23.11 5.49
C GLY A 354 51.22 -23.11 6.04
N LEU A 355 50.70 -21.95 6.40
CA LEU A 355 49.33 -21.80 6.87
C LEU A 355 48.30 -22.15 5.77
N GLU A 356 48.57 -21.78 4.52
CA GLU A 356 47.74 -22.12 3.35
C GLU A 356 47.75 -23.61 3.08
N ALA A 357 48.91 -24.27 3.07
CA ALA A 357 49.06 -25.71 2.86
C ALA A 357 48.37 -26.54 3.98
N ALA A 358 48.38 -26.05 5.22
CA ALA A 358 47.76 -26.74 6.35
C ALA A 358 46.23 -26.86 6.24
N ILE A 359 45.58 -26.02 5.49
CA ILE A 359 44.11 -26.01 5.31
C ILE A 359 43.65 -26.76 4.05
N GLU A 360 44.56 -27.23 3.18
CA GLU A 360 44.18 -27.97 1.96
C GLU A 360 43.35 -29.25 2.24
N ALA A 361 43.42 -29.78 3.45
CA ALA A 361 42.64 -30.93 3.88
C ALA A 361 41.22 -30.58 4.38
N GLU A 362 40.90 -29.31 4.56
CA GLU A 362 39.63 -28.85 5.07
C GLU A 362 38.59 -28.76 3.91
N PRO A 363 37.55 -29.63 3.89
CA PRO A 363 36.76 -29.86 2.69
C PRO A 363 35.88 -28.65 2.29
N HIS A 364 35.63 -27.75 3.22
CA HIS A 364 34.73 -26.58 3.00
C HIS A 364 35.48 -25.26 2.79
N ILE A 365 36.82 -25.24 2.97
CA ILE A 365 37.62 -24.02 2.86
C ILE A 365 38.26 -23.95 1.48
N THR A 366 37.91 -22.96 0.70
CA THR A 366 38.38 -22.77 -0.68
C THR A 366 39.48 -21.75 -0.82
N LYS A 367 39.63 -20.84 0.17
CA LYS A 367 40.63 -19.78 0.07
C LYS A 367 41.04 -19.27 1.45
N LEU A 368 42.34 -19.02 1.60
CA LEU A 368 42.90 -18.32 2.74
C LEU A 368 43.59 -17.04 2.26
N ARG A 369 43.28 -15.92 2.90
CA ARG A 369 44.04 -14.68 2.78
C ARG A 369 44.68 -14.40 4.12
N VAL A 370 45.97 -14.11 4.13
CA VAL A 370 46.71 -13.81 5.36
C VAL A 370 47.14 -12.36 5.35
N PHE A 371 46.74 -11.64 6.37
CA PHE A 371 47.04 -10.21 6.58
C PHE A 371 47.92 -10.04 7.82
N ASN A 372 48.77 -9.00 7.81
CA ASN A 372 49.51 -8.56 8.99
C ASN A 372 49.00 -7.23 9.54
N LYS A 373 48.75 -7.18 10.82
CA LYS A 373 48.33 -5.95 11.52
C LYS A 373 49.53 -5.02 11.74
N LEU A 374 49.67 -4.02 10.85
CA LEU A 374 50.85 -3.15 10.89
C LEU A 374 50.78 -2.01 11.92
N HIS A 375 49.62 -1.44 12.20
CA HIS A 375 49.37 -0.42 13.25
C HIS A 375 47.89 0.00 13.27
N GLU A 376 47.31 0.18 14.46
CA GLU A 376 46.06 0.96 14.63
C GLU A 376 46.42 2.45 14.82
N SER A 377 46.08 3.31 13.86
CA SER A 377 46.06 4.74 14.07
C SER A 377 44.78 5.10 14.83
N ASN A 378 44.91 5.38 16.15
CA ASN A 378 43.82 5.95 16.94
C ASN A 378 43.57 7.40 16.47
N HIS A 379 42.65 7.61 15.53
CA HIS A 379 42.04 8.91 15.34
C HIS A 379 41.11 9.19 16.54
N GLN A 380 41.63 9.88 17.58
CA GLN A 380 40.79 10.49 18.60
C GLN A 380 39.78 11.40 17.87
N SER A 381 38.50 11.12 18.03
CA SER A 381 37.42 12.00 17.61
C SER A 381 37.58 13.34 18.33
N VAL A 382 37.94 14.38 17.60
CA VAL A 382 37.81 15.75 18.05
C VAL A 382 36.32 16.04 18.21
N SER A 383 35.86 15.96 19.46
CA SER A 383 34.57 16.51 19.85
C SER A 383 34.70 18.02 19.90
N SER A 384 34.06 18.71 19.01
CA SER A 384 33.74 20.15 19.10
C SER A 384 32.21 20.33 18.89
#